data_c21af9ecf7819de1e26b2ec4860d0a48
#
_entry.id   c21af9ecf7819de1e26b2ec4860d0a48
#
_cell.length_a   1.000
_cell.length_b   1.000
_cell.length_c   1.000
_cell.angle_alpha   90.00
_cell.angle_beta   90.00
_cell.angle_gamma   90.00
#
_symmetry.space_group_name_H-M   'P 1'
#
loop_
_entity.id
_entity.type
_entity.pdbx_description
1 polymer ?
#
loop_
_entity_poly.entity_id
_entity_poly.type
_entity_poly.pdbx_seq_one_letter_code
_entity_poly.pdbx_strand_id
1 'polypeptide(L)'
;MKKILLLCMVVMAAVGCQVQPTPGVVEVTGGTIQGVVEEDMTVFKGIPFAAPPVGDLRWKAPQPVIPWEGVRMADKFGPSPMTMFGGEDASEDCLYLNIWTPAKSPKDKLAVMVWIYGGGFSMGTSSSYDGAALAREGVVLV
;
A
#
# COMPACT_ATOMS: atom_id res chain seq x y z
N MET A 1 -65.57 -31.88 0.53
CA MET A 1 -64.40 -31.83 -0.39
C MET A 1 -63.54 -30.64 0.00
N LYS A 2 -62.50 -30.88 0.76
CA LYS A 2 -61.60 -29.81 1.28
C LYS A 2 -60.47 -29.63 0.28
N LYS A 3 -60.36 -28.43 -0.30
CA LYS A 3 -59.24 -28.03 -1.16
C LYS A 3 -58.08 -27.63 -0.27
N ILE A 4 -57.00 -28.42 -0.27
CA ILE A 4 -55.75 -28.11 0.37
C ILE A 4 -54.95 -27.18 -0.58
N LEU A 5 -54.81 -25.93 -0.20
CA LEU A 5 -53.97 -24.95 -0.90
C LEU A 5 -52.54 -25.14 -0.46
N LEU A 6 -51.70 -25.72 -1.31
CA LEU A 6 -50.25 -25.89 -1.05
C LEU A 6 -49.54 -24.58 -1.39
N LEU A 7 -49.17 -23.83 -0.36
CA LEU A 7 -48.40 -22.60 -0.48
C LEU A 7 -46.91 -22.95 -0.58
N CYS A 8 -46.39 -23.00 -1.81
CA CYS A 8 -44.97 -23.14 -2.04
C CYS A 8 -44.26 -21.82 -1.70
N MET A 9 -43.67 -21.76 -0.51
CA MET A 9 -42.77 -20.66 -0.14
C MET A 9 -41.42 -20.88 -0.81
N VAL A 10 -41.19 -20.18 -1.91
CA VAL A 10 -39.88 -20.12 -2.56
C VAL A 10 -38.99 -19.20 -1.71
N VAL A 11 -38.18 -19.81 -0.87
CA VAL A 11 -37.10 -19.10 -0.16
C VAL A 11 -36.01 -18.84 -1.20
N MET A 12 -35.99 -17.65 -1.79
CA MET A 12 -34.81 -17.17 -2.54
C MET A 12 -33.70 -16.91 -1.51
N ALA A 13 -32.81 -17.89 -1.37
CA ALA A 13 -31.53 -17.67 -0.72
C ALA A 13 -30.73 -16.70 -1.63
N ALA A 14 -30.73 -15.43 -1.27
CA ALA A 14 -29.78 -14.47 -1.83
C ALA A 14 -28.37 -14.90 -1.37
N VAL A 15 -27.71 -15.69 -2.20
CA VAL A 15 -26.28 -15.97 -2.06
C VAL A 15 -25.57 -14.66 -2.43
N GLY A 16 -25.40 -13.79 -1.44
CA GLY A 16 -24.53 -12.64 -1.58
C GLY A 16 -23.13 -13.17 -1.87
N CYS A 17 -22.67 -12.99 -3.09
CA CYS A 17 -21.29 -13.25 -3.48
C CYS A 17 -20.44 -12.27 -2.67
N GLN A 18 -19.98 -12.68 -1.49
CA GLN A 18 -19.01 -11.92 -0.73
C GLN A 18 -17.69 -12.05 -1.49
N VAL A 19 -17.35 -11.02 -2.26
CA VAL A 19 -16.02 -10.90 -2.85
C VAL A 19 -15.04 -10.87 -1.69
N GLN A 20 -14.34 -11.97 -1.48
CA GLN A 20 -13.27 -12.04 -0.49
C GLN A 20 -12.17 -11.07 -0.96
N PRO A 21 -11.68 -10.19 -0.09
CA PRO A 21 -10.60 -9.29 -0.47
C PRO A 21 -9.39 -10.11 -0.90
N THR A 22 -8.86 -9.81 -2.06
CA THR A 22 -7.62 -10.45 -2.55
C THR A 22 -6.48 -10.11 -1.59
N PRO A 23 -5.78 -11.09 -1.03
CA PRO A 23 -4.69 -10.83 -0.11
C PRO A 23 -3.65 -9.89 -0.72
N GLY A 24 -3.21 -8.91 0.06
CA GLY A 24 -2.22 -7.92 -0.37
C GLY A 24 -2.77 -6.83 -1.31
N VAL A 25 -4.05 -6.83 -1.65
CA VAL A 25 -4.67 -5.75 -2.45
C VAL A 25 -5.34 -4.74 -1.53
N VAL A 26 -5.00 -3.47 -1.68
CA VAL A 26 -5.51 -2.36 -0.85
C VAL A 26 -5.81 -1.15 -1.73
N GLU A 27 -6.91 -0.46 -1.44
CA GLU A 27 -7.20 0.84 -2.02
C GLU A 27 -6.56 1.97 -1.21
N VAL A 28 -5.92 2.89 -1.92
CA VAL A 28 -5.29 4.10 -1.38
C VAL A 28 -5.76 5.32 -2.19
N THR A 29 -5.41 6.52 -1.75
CA THR A 29 -5.86 7.77 -2.39
C THR A 29 -5.58 7.83 -3.90
N GLY A 30 -4.49 7.24 -4.37
CA GLY A 30 -4.12 7.26 -5.79
C GLY A 30 -4.76 6.15 -6.63
N GLY A 31 -5.33 5.11 -6.02
CA GLY A 31 -5.89 3.93 -6.71
C GLY A 31 -5.64 2.64 -5.94
N THR A 32 -5.69 1.51 -6.63
CA THR A 32 -5.47 0.20 -6.01
C THR A 32 -4.00 -0.20 -6.10
N ILE A 33 -3.46 -0.74 -5.02
CA ILE A 33 -2.11 -1.30 -4.97
C ILE A 33 -2.14 -2.77 -4.58
N GLN A 34 -1.15 -3.52 -5.04
CA GLN A 34 -0.92 -4.90 -4.62
C GLN A 34 0.50 -5.05 -4.09
N GLY A 35 0.61 -5.42 -2.81
CA GLY A 35 1.86 -5.77 -2.15
C GLY A 35 2.21 -7.24 -2.29
N VAL A 36 3.38 -7.60 -1.76
CA VAL A 36 3.85 -8.97 -1.64
C VAL A 36 3.34 -9.54 -0.32
N VAL A 37 2.59 -10.62 -0.40
CA VAL A 37 2.13 -11.35 0.80
C VAL A 37 3.21 -12.36 1.17
N GLU A 38 3.80 -12.17 2.33
CA GLU A 38 4.74 -13.07 2.96
C GLU A 38 4.01 -13.92 4.01
N GLU A 39 4.69 -14.89 4.62
CA GLU A 39 4.09 -15.84 5.56
C GLU A 39 3.38 -15.14 6.73
N ASP A 40 4.02 -14.16 7.33
CA ASP A 40 3.55 -13.47 8.54
C ASP A 40 3.13 -12.01 8.31
N MET A 41 3.38 -11.44 7.12
CA MET A 41 3.09 -10.03 6.83
C MET A 41 2.78 -9.77 5.36
N THR A 42 2.34 -8.55 5.07
CA THR A 42 2.29 -8.01 3.71
C THR A 42 3.25 -6.83 3.60
N VAL A 43 4.02 -6.80 2.52
CA VAL A 43 5.01 -5.77 2.24
C VAL A 43 4.60 -5.00 1.00
N PHE A 44 4.56 -3.69 1.12
CA PHE A 44 4.32 -2.78 0.00
C PHE A 44 5.53 -1.89 -0.18
N LYS A 45 6.06 -1.80 -1.40
CA LYS A 45 7.23 -0.98 -1.73
C LYS A 45 6.91 -0.04 -2.89
N GLY A 46 7.46 1.17 -2.85
CA GLY A 46 7.33 2.12 -3.94
C GLY A 46 5.91 2.68 -4.12
N ILE A 47 5.21 2.95 -3.02
CA ILE A 47 3.90 3.61 -3.06
C ILE A 47 4.13 5.13 -3.21
N PRO A 48 3.66 5.78 -4.28
CA PRO A 48 3.77 7.23 -4.41
C PRO A 48 2.86 7.91 -3.39
N PHE A 49 3.38 8.90 -2.67
CA PHE A 49 2.59 9.69 -1.72
C PHE A 49 2.37 11.14 -2.19
N ALA A 50 3.00 11.55 -3.28
CA ALA A 50 2.80 12.84 -3.93
C ALA A 50 3.08 12.72 -5.43
N ALA A 51 2.70 13.75 -6.20
CA ALA A 51 3.11 13.87 -7.59
C ALA A 51 4.64 14.02 -7.69
N PRO A 52 5.28 13.50 -8.76
CA PRO A 52 6.71 13.65 -8.98
C PRO A 52 7.13 15.12 -8.94
N PRO A 53 8.13 15.51 -8.13
CA PRO A 53 8.58 16.89 -7.98
C PRO A 53 9.55 17.30 -9.12
N VAL A 54 9.13 17.08 -10.35
CA VAL A 54 9.94 17.30 -11.55
C VAL A 54 9.47 18.52 -12.36
N GLY A 55 10.30 19.06 -13.22
CA GLY A 55 9.98 20.20 -14.09
C GLY A 55 9.49 21.39 -13.26
N ASP A 56 8.30 21.89 -13.56
CA ASP A 56 7.71 23.04 -12.87
C ASP A 56 7.34 22.79 -11.40
N LEU A 57 7.32 21.52 -10.97
CA LEU A 57 7.06 21.14 -9.58
C LEU A 57 8.34 21.07 -8.72
N ARG A 58 9.53 21.18 -9.34
CA ARG A 58 10.80 21.22 -8.61
C ARG A 58 10.81 22.39 -7.61
N TRP A 59 11.18 22.13 -6.37
CA TRP A 59 11.19 23.12 -5.27
C TRP A 59 9.82 23.74 -4.94
N LYS A 60 8.73 23.14 -5.40
CA LYS A 60 7.37 23.53 -5.01
C LYS A 60 6.88 22.66 -3.85
N ALA A 61 5.82 23.13 -3.21
CA ALA A 61 5.10 22.32 -2.24
C ALA A 61 4.59 21.01 -2.88
N PRO A 62 4.64 19.87 -2.19
CA PRO A 62 4.13 18.60 -2.72
C PRO A 62 2.70 18.74 -3.22
N GLN A 63 2.44 18.16 -4.39
CA GLN A 63 1.11 18.11 -4.98
C GLN A 63 0.47 16.74 -4.71
N PRO A 64 -0.86 16.64 -4.72
CA PRO A 64 -1.54 15.36 -4.56
C PRO A 64 -1.00 14.30 -5.52
N VAL A 65 -1.01 13.05 -5.08
CA VAL A 65 -0.60 11.90 -5.91
C VAL A 65 -1.43 11.86 -7.20
N ILE A 66 -0.80 11.54 -8.31
CA ILE A 66 -1.47 11.36 -9.59
C ILE A 66 -2.21 10.02 -9.55
N PRO A 67 -3.54 10.00 -9.68
CA PRO A 67 -4.30 8.75 -9.69
C PRO A 67 -3.91 7.84 -10.85
N TRP A 68 -4.04 6.54 -10.65
CA TRP A 68 -3.82 5.52 -11.68
C TRP A 68 -5.02 4.59 -11.80
N GLU A 69 -5.18 3.99 -12.97
CA GLU A 69 -6.17 2.95 -13.23
C GLU A 69 -5.59 1.55 -13.01
N GLY A 70 -6.48 0.61 -12.66
CA GLY A 70 -6.09 -0.78 -12.41
C GLY A 70 -5.31 -0.97 -11.11
N VAL A 71 -4.57 -2.06 -11.03
CA VAL A 71 -3.79 -2.44 -9.86
C VAL A 71 -2.31 -2.14 -10.09
N ARG A 72 -1.73 -1.26 -9.27
CA ARG A 72 -0.30 -0.96 -9.26
C ARG A 72 0.43 -1.97 -8.38
N MET A 73 1.43 -2.65 -8.93
CA MET A 73 2.31 -3.52 -8.15
C MET A 73 3.19 -2.68 -7.24
N ALA A 74 3.15 -3.00 -5.94
CA ALA A 74 3.95 -2.38 -4.90
C ALA A 74 4.98 -3.40 -4.36
N ASP A 75 5.79 -3.95 -5.26
CA ASP A 75 6.73 -5.03 -5.04
C ASP A 75 8.21 -4.58 -5.06
N LYS A 76 8.47 -3.35 -5.49
CA LYS A 76 9.82 -2.80 -5.64
C LYS A 76 9.93 -1.42 -5.00
N PHE A 77 11.09 -1.11 -4.43
CA PHE A 77 11.37 0.24 -3.97
C PHE A 77 11.26 1.24 -5.12
N GLY A 78 10.77 2.44 -4.81
CA GLY A 78 10.86 3.56 -5.74
C GLY A 78 12.29 4.03 -5.93
N PRO A 79 12.56 4.90 -6.91
CA PRO A 79 13.89 5.47 -7.17
C PRO A 79 14.45 6.16 -5.92
N SER A 80 15.76 6.09 -5.79
CA SER A 80 16.49 6.82 -4.75
C SER A 80 16.50 8.32 -5.02
N PRO A 81 16.51 9.18 -3.98
CA PRO A 81 16.68 10.61 -4.17
C PRO A 81 17.99 10.94 -4.87
N MET A 82 18.01 12.04 -5.62
CA MET A 82 19.21 12.62 -6.23
C MET A 82 20.17 13.13 -5.16
N THR A 83 21.06 12.26 -4.69
CA THR A 83 22.06 12.55 -3.67
C THR A 83 23.45 12.21 -4.17
N MET A 84 24.49 12.61 -3.42
CA MET A 84 25.90 12.30 -3.74
C MET A 84 26.15 10.78 -3.90
N PHE A 85 25.33 9.93 -3.28
CA PHE A 85 25.44 8.47 -3.29
C PHE A 85 24.18 7.79 -3.82
N GLY A 86 23.39 8.46 -4.66
CA GLY A 86 22.07 8.01 -5.10
C GLY A 86 22.06 6.75 -5.96
N GLY A 87 23.18 6.35 -6.54
CA GLY A 87 23.25 5.18 -7.42
C GLY A 87 22.66 5.41 -8.82
N GLU A 88 22.60 4.34 -9.62
CA GLU A 88 22.13 4.40 -11.02
C GLU A 88 20.62 4.64 -11.14
N ASP A 89 19.86 4.31 -10.10
CA ASP A 89 18.40 4.47 -10.02
C ASP A 89 17.97 5.78 -9.36
N ALA A 90 18.90 6.70 -9.11
CA ALA A 90 18.58 8.00 -8.53
C ALA A 90 17.71 8.86 -9.48
N SER A 91 16.67 9.46 -8.93
CA SER A 91 15.72 10.29 -9.68
C SER A 91 15.18 11.44 -8.83
N GLU A 92 14.75 12.51 -9.48
CA GLU A 92 13.94 13.53 -8.84
C GLU A 92 12.53 13.03 -8.53
N ASP A 93 12.01 12.05 -9.30
CA ASP A 93 10.80 11.30 -8.98
C ASP A 93 11.11 10.27 -7.90
N CYS A 94 11.13 10.70 -6.64
CA CYS A 94 11.54 9.90 -5.49
C CYS A 94 10.57 9.98 -4.29
N LEU A 95 9.37 10.55 -4.47
CA LEU A 95 8.39 10.69 -3.39
C LEU A 95 7.58 9.42 -3.20
N TYR A 96 8.24 8.38 -2.70
CA TYR A 96 7.69 7.05 -2.45
C TYR A 96 7.89 6.65 -1.00
N LEU A 97 6.94 5.87 -0.49
CA LEU A 97 7.02 5.23 0.82
C LEU A 97 6.90 3.70 0.69
N ASN A 98 7.28 3.01 1.75
CA ASN A 98 7.18 1.57 1.84
C ASN A 98 6.47 1.19 3.14
N ILE A 99 5.76 0.06 3.15
CA ILE A 99 4.98 -0.39 4.29
C ILE A 99 5.26 -1.86 4.55
N TRP A 100 5.52 -2.20 5.80
CA TRP A 100 5.53 -3.56 6.33
C TRP A 100 4.40 -3.69 7.35
N THR A 101 3.50 -4.62 7.14
CA THR A 101 2.34 -4.78 8.02
C THR A 101 2.02 -6.25 8.32
N PRO A 102 1.96 -6.64 9.60
CA PRO A 102 1.48 -7.97 10.00
C PRO A 102 -0.05 -8.02 10.06
N ALA A 103 -0.75 -6.90 9.87
CA ALA A 103 -2.20 -6.86 9.90
C ALA A 103 -2.80 -7.79 8.84
N LYS A 104 -3.76 -8.60 9.24
CA LYS A 104 -4.52 -9.49 8.35
C LYS A 104 -5.84 -8.85 7.91
N SER A 105 -6.25 -7.77 8.56
CA SER A 105 -7.51 -7.09 8.34
C SER A 105 -7.42 -5.61 8.74
N PRO A 106 -8.16 -4.71 8.07
CA PRO A 106 -8.30 -3.31 8.50
C PRO A 106 -8.88 -3.15 9.92
N LYS A 107 -9.47 -4.23 10.47
CA LYS A 107 -10.04 -4.23 11.83
C LYS A 107 -8.97 -4.41 12.92
N ASP A 108 -7.78 -4.83 12.58
CA ASP A 108 -6.72 -5.12 13.56
C ASP A 108 -6.22 -3.84 14.24
N LYS A 109 -6.35 -2.68 13.58
CA LYS A 109 -6.05 -1.33 14.13
C LYS A 109 -4.70 -1.26 14.84
N LEU A 110 -3.67 -1.82 14.22
CA LEU A 110 -2.32 -1.81 14.77
C LEU A 110 -1.76 -0.38 14.86
N ALA A 111 -0.85 -0.17 15.80
CA ALA A 111 -0.11 1.08 15.87
C ALA A 111 0.71 1.28 14.59
N VAL A 112 0.82 2.53 14.14
CA VAL A 112 1.63 2.90 12.98
C VAL A 112 2.89 3.59 13.47
N MET A 113 4.05 3.11 13.02
CA MET A 113 5.34 3.72 13.24
C MET A 113 5.88 4.25 11.91
N VAL A 114 6.23 5.53 11.86
CA VAL A 114 6.84 6.15 10.68
C VAL A 114 8.34 6.25 10.92
N TRP A 115 9.12 5.61 10.04
CA TRP A 115 10.57 5.68 10.04
C TRP A 115 11.06 6.69 9.00
N ILE A 116 11.78 7.69 9.46
CA ILE A 116 12.44 8.68 8.60
C ILE A 116 13.94 8.43 8.70
N TYR A 117 14.56 7.96 7.61
CA TYR A 117 15.98 7.65 7.59
C TYR A 117 16.86 8.90 7.76
N GLY A 118 18.03 8.70 8.36
CA GLY A 118 19.02 9.74 8.52
C GLY A 118 19.86 9.97 7.27
N GLY A 119 20.68 11.03 7.26
CA GLY A 119 21.60 11.31 6.15
C GLY A 119 21.94 12.80 6.00
N GLY A 120 21.59 13.62 7.00
CA GLY A 120 21.91 15.06 7.03
C GLY A 120 21.36 15.84 5.85
N PHE A 121 20.23 15.42 5.28
CA PHE A 121 19.59 15.97 4.06
C PHE A 121 20.46 15.90 2.81
N SER A 122 21.54 15.12 2.82
CA SER A 122 22.49 15.04 1.71
C SER A 122 22.71 13.63 1.18
N MET A 123 22.26 12.60 1.90
CA MET A 123 22.42 11.20 1.54
C MET A 123 21.32 10.33 2.12
N GLY A 124 21.26 9.08 1.70
CA GLY A 124 20.36 8.06 2.20
C GLY A 124 19.26 7.69 1.22
N THR A 125 18.73 6.50 1.41
CA THR A 125 17.60 5.96 0.65
C THR A 125 16.84 4.98 1.50
N SER A 126 15.53 4.86 1.29
CA SER A 126 14.67 3.91 2.01
C SER A 126 15.02 2.45 1.70
N SER A 127 15.61 2.18 0.53
CA SER A 127 16.00 0.81 0.12
C SER A 127 17.11 0.19 0.97
N SER A 128 17.80 1.01 1.77
CA SER A 128 18.83 0.53 2.71
C SER A 128 18.26 -0.04 4.01
N TYR A 129 16.94 0.02 4.21
CA TYR A 129 16.29 -0.39 5.45
C TYR A 129 15.25 -1.48 5.19
N ASP A 130 15.27 -2.49 6.06
CA ASP A 130 14.25 -3.54 6.11
C ASP A 130 13.39 -3.36 7.36
N GLY A 131 12.10 -3.16 7.13
CA GLY A 131 11.12 -2.94 8.20
C GLY A 131 10.55 -4.20 8.83
N ALA A 132 10.87 -5.38 8.30
CA ALA A 132 10.22 -6.63 8.67
C ALA A 132 10.39 -6.97 10.16
N ALA A 133 11.59 -6.74 10.72
CA ALA A 133 11.85 -7.05 12.14
C ALA A 133 10.94 -6.23 13.08
N LEU A 134 10.81 -4.93 12.85
CA LEU A 134 9.92 -4.07 13.64
C LEU A 134 8.43 -4.39 13.41
N ALA A 135 8.04 -4.68 12.18
CA ALA A 135 6.67 -5.04 11.89
C ALA A 135 6.23 -6.32 12.63
N ARG A 136 7.14 -7.30 12.83
CA ARG A 136 6.88 -8.50 13.60
C ARG A 136 6.57 -8.25 15.08
N GLU A 137 6.98 -7.10 15.60
CA GLU A 137 6.59 -6.66 16.97
C GLU A 137 5.12 -6.18 17.05
N GLY A 138 4.35 -6.29 15.97
CA GLY A 138 2.91 -5.99 15.96
C GLY A 138 2.58 -4.55 15.59
N VAL A 139 3.44 -3.87 14.86
CA VAL A 139 3.20 -2.51 14.35
C VAL A 139 3.14 -2.49 12.83
N VAL A 140 2.45 -1.50 12.27
CA VAL A 140 2.59 -1.15 10.86
C VAL A 140 3.77 -0.20 10.75
N LEU A 141 4.82 -0.60 10.04
CA LEU A 141 5.97 0.26 9.79
C LEU A 141 5.85 0.92 8.41
N VAL A 142 6.04 2.23 8.36
CA VAL A 142 6.04 3.06 7.15
C VAL A 142 7.39 3.72 6.98
#